data_542e5760abd02d6f4ec2aa10a5a2fc9b
#
_entry.id   542e5760abd02d6f4ec2aa10a5a2fc9b
#
_cell.length_a   1.000
_cell.length_b   1.000
_cell.length_c   1.000
_cell.angle_alpha   90.00
_cell.angle_beta   90.00
_cell.angle_gamma   90.00
#
_symmetry.space_group_name_H-M   'P 1'
#
loop_
_entity.id
_entity.type
_entity.pdbx_description
1 polymer ?
#
loop_
_entity_poly.entity_id
_entity_poly.type
_entity_poly.pdbx_seq_one_letter_code
_entity_poly.pdbx_strand_id
1 'polypeptide(L)'
;MCVMCACINRDAEAAPILMNMGKRIEGLWSGYYTGLGCIGDNGVIRAAKTTGYSRYWEAQFDVRDFPGKCGFFHSRTGSGGDRRFAHPFVSHDGSCMLVSQGCSGIFSHENEKITAIANMLFEKGVRFSSADFETPKKKYVILKEGSQVHVSDIVCEYGAYLLKQNGNPLETLRTTGNSIREEAVSMFIFRDFPGHIYNSNMNQRIFVSFDEDGAKLCSCALALGDRRKNGVELLPNSVSDVTADGIRMETLSHDLHPYGFIPSNLEAAFIAWMKKNPQTRLADVFDYALKGHYPPEILRSLPIYEIFEKLYYDGVVRVKREFDRPGMDENGSVMDWIVYSASC
;
A
#
# COMPACT_ATOMS: atom_id res chain seq x y z
N MET A 1 -5.95 5.21 -4.58
CA MET A 1 -5.02 4.71 -3.55
C MET A 1 -5.03 3.20 -3.55
N CYS A 2 -3.87 2.57 -3.41
CA CYS A 2 -3.81 1.14 -3.18
C CYS A 2 -4.30 0.80 -1.77
N VAL A 3 -4.64 -0.45 -1.50
CA VAL A 3 -4.89 -0.95 -0.15
C VAL A 3 -3.82 -1.97 0.21
N MET A 4 -3.35 -1.90 1.45
CA MET A 4 -2.28 -2.74 1.97
C MET A 4 -2.70 -3.37 3.29
N CYS A 5 -2.33 -4.63 3.46
CA CYS A 5 -2.41 -5.32 4.74
C CYS A 5 -1.08 -6.03 5.03
N ALA A 6 -0.76 -6.13 6.31
CA ALA A 6 0.36 -6.90 6.79
C ALA A 6 -0.05 -7.70 8.03
N CYS A 7 0.61 -8.81 8.28
CA CYS A 7 0.33 -9.69 9.40
C CYS A 7 1.62 -10.28 9.94
N ILE A 8 1.74 -10.26 11.26
CA ILE A 8 2.67 -11.09 12.04
C ILE A 8 1.80 -11.94 12.95
N ASN A 9 1.81 -13.25 12.76
CA ASN A 9 1.06 -14.18 13.61
C ASN A 9 2.02 -15.05 14.41
N ARG A 10 1.64 -15.43 15.63
CA ARG A 10 2.48 -16.26 16.50
C ARG A 10 2.46 -17.72 16.07
N ASP A 11 1.31 -18.22 15.69
CA ASP A 11 1.06 -19.64 15.52
C ASP A 11 0.51 -20.01 14.14
N ALA A 12 -0.40 -19.18 13.58
CA ALA A 12 -1.08 -19.47 12.33
C ALA A 12 -0.36 -18.88 11.10
N GLU A 13 -0.57 -19.48 9.96
CA GLU A 13 -0.12 -18.99 8.66
C GLU A 13 -0.73 -17.62 8.33
N ALA A 14 0.10 -16.66 7.89
CA ALA A 14 -0.32 -15.30 7.60
C ALA A 14 -1.17 -15.20 6.33
N ALA A 15 -0.93 -16.02 5.33
CA ALA A 15 -1.57 -15.89 4.01
C ALA A 15 -3.11 -15.94 4.04
N PRO A 16 -3.78 -16.87 4.75
CA PRO A 16 -5.24 -16.87 4.87
C PRO A 16 -5.77 -15.63 5.59
N ILE A 17 -5.06 -15.16 6.62
CA ILE A 17 -5.42 -13.96 7.39
C ILE A 17 -5.35 -12.73 6.49
N LEU A 18 -4.26 -12.57 5.77
CA LEU A 18 -4.00 -11.48 4.83
C LEU A 18 -5.03 -11.43 3.70
N MET A 19 -5.36 -12.59 3.12
CA MET A 19 -6.39 -12.69 2.09
C MET A 19 -7.75 -12.22 2.62
N ASN A 20 -8.13 -12.64 3.83
CA ASN A 20 -9.37 -12.21 4.46
C ASN A 20 -9.38 -10.71 4.79
N MET A 21 -8.26 -10.16 5.27
CA MET A 21 -8.12 -8.72 5.51
C MET A 21 -8.24 -7.94 4.19
N GLY A 22 -7.52 -8.37 3.16
CA GLY A 22 -7.54 -7.77 1.84
C GLY A 22 -8.93 -7.74 1.23
N LYS A 23 -9.64 -8.87 1.26
CA LYS A 23 -11.03 -8.98 0.76
C LYS A 23 -12.01 -8.03 1.43
N ARG A 24 -11.73 -7.58 2.65
CA ARG A 24 -12.61 -6.58 3.33
C ARG A 24 -12.48 -5.19 2.73
N ILE A 25 -11.33 -4.85 2.17
CA ILE A 25 -11.00 -3.48 1.73
C ILE A 25 -10.64 -3.36 0.25
N GLU A 26 -10.46 -4.45 -0.47
CA GLU A 26 -10.23 -4.37 -1.91
C GLU A 26 -11.42 -3.73 -2.63
N GLY A 27 -11.17 -2.97 -3.69
CA GLY A 27 -12.18 -2.17 -4.37
C GLY A 27 -12.38 -0.77 -3.83
N LEU A 28 -11.79 -0.44 -2.66
CA LEU A 28 -11.64 0.93 -2.18
C LEU A 28 -10.53 1.62 -2.99
N TRP A 29 -10.80 2.05 -4.23
CA TRP A 29 -9.82 2.51 -5.21
C TRP A 29 -8.83 1.49 -5.72
N SER A 30 -8.89 0.28 -5.31
CA SER A 30 -8.04 -0.84 -5.67
C SER A 30 -8.85 -1.87 -6.47
N GLY A 31 -8.36 -3.10 -6.58
CA GLY A 31 -9.07 -4.18 -7.27
C GLY A 31 -8.63 -4.37 -8.72
N TYR A 32 -7.61 -3.64 -9.17
CA TYR A 32 -7.04 -3.78 -10.51
C TYR A 32 -5.94 -4.84 -10.57
N TYR A 33 -5.15 -4.95 -9.52
CA TYR A 33 -4.09 -5.94 -9.40
C TYR A 33 -4.03 -6.40 -7.95
N THR A 34 -3.89 -7.69 -7.72
CA THR A 34 -3.81 -8.27 -6.38
C THR A 34 -2.52 -9.04 -6.23
N GLY A 35 -1.88 -8.90 -5.08
CA GLY A 35 -0.74 -9.71 -4.75
C GLY A 35 -0.67 -10.03 -3.26
N LEU A 36 -0.05 -11.18 -2.98
CA LEU A 36 0.18 -11.69 -1.65
C LEU A 36 1.59 -12.28 -1.59
N GLY A 37 2.25 -12.12 -0.46
CA GLY A 37 3.54 -12.74 -0.21
C GLY A 37 3.78 -12.96 1.27
N CYS A 38 4.50 -14.04 1.59
CA CYS A 38 4.88 -14.40 2.95
C CYS A 38 6.36 -14.80 3.00
N ILE A 39 6.93 -14.70 4.20
CA ILE A 39 8.23 -15.26 4.51
C ILE A 39 8.05 -16.52 5.35
N GLY A 40 8.55 -17.64 4.84
CA GLY A 40 8.54 -18.92 5.55
C GLY A 40 9.56 -18.97 6.69
N ASP A 41 9.41 -19.94 7.59
CA ASP A 41 10.33 -20.14 8.73
C ASP A 41 11.77 -20.47 8.27
N ASN A 42 11.93 -20.94 7.04
CA ASN A 42 13.23 -21.15 6.40
C ASN A 42 13.83 -19.86 5.77
N GLY A 43 13.22 -18.70 5.98
CA GLY A 43 13.63 -17.43 5.39
C GLY A 43 13.34 -17.26 3.91
N VAL A 44 12.64 -18.21 3.26
CA VAL A 44 12.29 -18.09 1.85
C VAL A 44 11.07 -17.19 1.70
N ILE A 45 11.22 -16.12 0.93
CA ILE A 45 10.13 -15.23 0.54
C ILE A 45 9.43 -15.82 -0.68
N ARG A 46 8.11 -15.98 -0.59
CA ARG A 46 7.24 -16.37 -1.70
C ARG A 46 6.21 -15.30 -1.94
N ALA A 47 6.05 -14.88 -3.18
CA ALA A 47 5.08 -13.86 -3.56
C ALA A 47 4.46 -14.17 -4.90
N ALA A 48 3.16 -13.90 -5.05
CA ALA A 48 2.44 -14.01 -6.32
C ALA A 48 1.57 -12.78 -6.54
N LYS A 49 1.45 -12.41 -7.81
CA LYS A 49 0.69 -11.24 -8.27
C LYS A 49 -0.19 -11.64 -9.44
N THR A 50 -1.37 -11.03 -9.52
CA THR A 50 -2.28 -11.20 -10.66
C THR A 50 -2.92 -9.88 -11.06
N THR A 51 -3.43 -9.85 -12.27
CA THR A 51 -4.36 -8.80 -12.72
C THR A 51 -5.75 -9.09 -12.16
N GLY A 52 -6.48 -8.06 -11.75
CA GLY A 52 -7.80 -8.18 -11.12
C GLY A 52 -7.74 -8.28 -9.59
N TYR A 53 -8.91 -8.49 -8.99
CA TYR A 53 -9.07 -8.56 -7.53
C TYR A 53 -8.84 -9.99 -6.98
N SER A 54 -8.96 -10.20 -5.69
CA SER A 54 -8.58 -11.44 -4.98
C SER A 54 -9.15 -12.71 -5.59
N ARG A 55 -10.37 -12.69 -6.15
CA ARG A 55 -10.97 -13.84 -6.83
C ARG A 55 -10.11 -14.35 -7.99
N TYR A 56 -9.49 -13.45 -8.77
CA TYR A 56 -8.60 -13.82 -9.87
C TYR A 56 -7.26 -14.35 -9.36
N TRP A 57 -6.82 -13.86 -8.20
CA TRP A 57 -5.64 -14.40 -7.54
C TRP A 57 -5.89 -15.84 -7.06
N GLU A 58 -7.00 -16.09 -6.35
CA GLU A 58 -7.39 -17.42 -5.85
C GLU A 58 -7.71 -18.42 -6.96
N ALA A 59 -8.04 -17.95 -8.15
CA ALA A 59 -8.21 -18.83 -9.32
C ALA A 59 -6.87 -19.36 -9.88
N GLN A 60 -5.75 -18.72 -9.55
CA GLN A 60 -4.42 -19.05 -10.08
C GLN A 60 -3.49 -19.62 -9.02
N PHE A 61 -3.68 -19.28 -7.75
CA PHE A 61 -2.79 -19.60 -6.64
C PHE A 61 -3.58 -20.10 -5.43
N ASP A 62 -2.96 -20.96 -4.65
CA ASP A 62 -3.48 -21.39 -3.35
C ASP A 62 -2.74 -20.69 -2.22
N VAL A 63 -3.45 -20.14 -1.24
CA VAL A 63 -2.83 -19.47 -0.07
C VAL A 63 -1.89 -20.42 0.68
N ARG A 64 -2.10 -21.73 0.61
CA ARG A 64 -1.25 -22.77 1.21
C ARG A 64 0.15 -22.85 0.60
N ASP A 65 0.34 -22.33 -0.61
CA ASP A 65 1.64 -22.28 -1.28
C ASP A 65 2.54 -21.15 -0.76
N PHE A 66 2.00 -20.32 0.15
CA PHE A 66 2.68 -19.17 0.76
C PHE A 66 2.82 -19.35 2.27
N PRO A 67 3.58 -20.37 2.71
CA PRO A 67 3.75 -20.64 4.13
C PRO A 67 4.52 -19.52 4.81
N GLY A 68 4.22 -19.30 6.10
CA GLY A 68 4.90 -18.36 6.96
C GLY A 68 3.94 -17.51 7.78
N LYS A 69 4.46 -17.09 8.91
CA LYS A 69 3.69 -16.35 9.93
C LYS A 69 3.72 -14.84 9.73
N CYS A 70 4.49 -14.36 8.74
CA CYS A 70 4.65 -12.95 8.44
C CYS A 70 4.51 -12.72 6.93
N GLY A 71 3.75 -11.68 6.53
CA GLY A 71 3.53 -11.41 5.11
C GLY A 71 2.74 -10.15 4.82
N PHE A 72 2.45 -9.99 3.51
CA PHE A 72 1.73 -8.84 2.95
C PHE A 72 0.61 -9.28 2.01
N PHE A 73 -0.46 -8.49 2.00
CA PHE A 73 -1.45 -8.42 0.93
C PHE A 73 -1.47 -6.99 0.38
N HIS A 74 -1.61 -6.88 -0.93
CA HIS A 74 -1.74 -5.60 -1.59
C HIS A 74 -2.76 -5.68 -2.73
N SER A 75 -3.62 -4.66 -2.83
CA SER A 75 -4.49 -4.46 -3.99
C SER A 75 -4.24 -3.09 -4.59
N ARG A 76 -3.85 -3.07 -5.87
CA ARG A 76 -3.37 -1.88 -6.56
C ARG A 76 -4.48 -1.15 -7.31
N THR A 77 -4.30 0.16 -7.46
CA THR A 77 -5.13 1.01 -8.34
C THR A 77 -4.79 0.78 -9.81
N GLY A 78 -5.70 1.19 -10.71
CA GLY A 78 -5.49 1.21 -12.15
C GLY A 78 -4.59 2.35 -12.64
N SER A 79 -3.42 2.53 -12.01
CA SER A 79 -2.49 3.63 -12.32
C SER A 79 -1.57 3.37 -13.52
N GLY A 80 -1.85 2.37 -14.33
CA GLY A 80 -1.07 2.00 -15.52
C GLY A 80 -0.06 0.87 -15.28
N GLY A 81 0.62 0.44 -16.32
CA GLY A 81 1.48 -0.75 -16.33
C GLY A 81 0.67 -2.05 -16.34
N ASP A 82 1.36 -3.15 -16.13
CA ASP A 82 0.78 -4.49 -16.07
C ASP A 82 1.01 -5.14 -14.68
N ARG A 83 0.82 -6.47 -14.58
CA ARG A 83 1.04 -7.21 -13.33
C ARG A 83 2.46 -7.11 -12.77
N ARG A 84 3.48 -6.78 -13.59
CA ARG A 84 4.87 -6.58 -13.14
C ARG A 84 4.97 -5.39 -12.17
N PHE A 85 4.09 -4.38 -12.35
CA PHE A 85 4.01 -3.22 -11.48
C PHE A 85 3.14 -3.42 -10.23
N ALA A 86 2.54 -4.61 -10.06
CA ALA A 86 1.81 -4.94 -8.83
C ALA A 86 2.75 -5.29 -7.68
N HIS A 87 2.27 -5.15 -6.45
CA HIS A 87 2.94 -5.55 -5.24
C HIS A 87 2.53 -6.97 -4.79
N PRO A 88 3.30 -7.62 -3.91
CA PRO A 88 4.57 -7.14 -3.33
C PRO A 88 5.72 -7.23 -4.34
N PHE A 89 6.73 -6.36 -4.14
CA PHE A 89 8.03 -6.52 -4.79
C PHE A 89 8.94 -7.37 -3.91
N VAL A 90 9.76 -8.19 -4.52
CA VAL A 90 10.79 -8.98 -3.86
C VAL A 90 12.12 -8.62 -4.50
N SER A 91 13.12 -8.29 -3.69
CA SER A 91 14.44 -7.96 -4.18
C SER A 91 15.05 -9.12 -4.98
N HIS A 92 15.89 -8.81 -5.96
CA HIS A 92 16.47 -9.80 -6.88
C HIS A 92 17.27 -10.90 -6.16
N ASP A 93 17.81 -10.61 -4.97
CA ASP A 93 18.52 -11.57 -4.12
C ASP A 93 17.62 -12.29 -3.10
N GLY A 94 16.32 -12.01 -3.10
CA GLY A 94 15.33 -12.59 -2.20
C GLY A 94 15.48 -12.20 -0.73
N SER A 95 16.24 -11.14 -0.42
CA SER A 95 16.49 -10.72 0.96
C SER A 95 15.45 -9.76 1.53
N CYS A 96 14.63 -9.15 0.66
CA CYS A 96 13.65 -8.15 1.01
C CYS A 96 12.33 -8.35 0.27
N MET A 97 11.21 -8.10 0.93
CA MET A 97 9.89 -7.98 0.32
C MET A 97 9.25 -6.66 0.75
N LEU A 98 8.57 -6.00 -0.19
CA LEU A 98 7.99 -4.68 0.03
C LEU A 98 6.57 -4.57 -0.53
N VAL A 99 5.71 -3.88 0.21
CA VAL A 99 4.50 -3.24 -0.31
C VAL A 99 4.55 -1.76 -0.01
N SER A 100 4.08 -0.95 -0.95
CA SER A 100 4.08 0.50 -0.78
C SER A 100 2.90 1.17 -1.45
N GLN A 101 2.64 2.39 -1.00
CA GLN A 101 1.61 3.26 -1.54
C GLN A 101 2.21 4.65 -1.73
N GLY A 102 2.38 5.03 -2.99
CA GLY A 102 3.03 6.27 -3.36
C GLY A 102 2.10 7.45 -3.58
N CYS A 103 2.67 8.63 -3.47
CA CYS A 103 2.08 9.89 -3.88
C CYS A 103 2.89 10.53 -5.01
N SER A 104 2.47 10.28 -6.23
CA SER A 104 3.21 10.74 -7.43
C SER A 104 3.12 12.25 -7.71
N GLY A 105 2.39 13.04 -6.92
CA GLY A 105 2.14 14.44 -7.21
C GLY A 105 3.01 15.42 -6.44
N ILE A 106 3.31 15.13 -5.18
CA ILE A 106 3.98 16.09 -4.27
C ILE A 106 5.49 16.11 -4.47
N PHE A 107 6.11 14.97 -4.79
CA PHE A 107 7.56 14.81 -4.87
C PHE A 107 8.10 14.56 -6.28
N SER A 108 7.34 14.87 -7.32
CA SER A 108 7.76 14.68 -8.72
C SER A 108 9.07 15.41 -9.09
N HIS A 109 9.45 16.44 -8.34
CA HIS A 109 10.72 17.14 -8.49
C HIS A 109 11.96 16.33 -8.02
N GLU A 110 11.75 15.20 -7.33
CA GLU A 110 12.85 14.33 -6.88
C GLU A 110 13.19 13.20 -7.88
N ASN A 111 12.53 13.17 -9.05
CA ASN A 111 12.70 12.11 -10.05
C ASN A 111 14.17 11.91 -10.50
N GLU A 112 14.97 12.96 -10.60
CA GLU A 112 16.39 12.85 -10.94
C GLU A 112 17.17 12.04 -9.90
N LYS A 113 16.91 12.27 -8.62
CA LYS A 113 17.55 11.56 -7.52
C LYS A 113 17.15 10.09 -7.52
N ILE A 114 15.88 9.79 -7.73
CA ILE A 114 15.36 8.41 -7.81
C ILE A 114 15.98 7.69 -9.02
N THR A 115 16.06 8.37 -10.15
CA THR A 115 16.71 7.85 -11.37
C THR A 115 18.20 7.57 -11.14
N ALA A 116 18.91 8.42 -10.41
CA ALA A 116 20.31 8.21 -10.07
C ALA A 116 20.49 6.97 -9.18
N ILE A 117 19.62 6.78 -8.17
CA ILE A 117 19.63 5.58 -7.32
C ILE A 117 19.36 4.32 -8.15
N ALA A 118 18.35 4.34 -9.02
CA ALA A 118 18.01 3.21 -9.86
C ALA A 118 19.16 2.82 -10.80
N ASN A 119 19.80 3.79 -11.45
CA ASN A 119 20.94 3.52 -12.30
C ASN A 119 22.16 3.00 -11.51
N MET A 120 22.42 3.54 -10.32
CA MET A 120 23.47 3.05 -9.43
C MET A 120 23.25 1.58 -9.05
N LEU A 121 22.02 1.21 -8.71
CA LEU A 121 21.66 -0.18 -8.41
C LEU A 121 21.83 -1.08 -9.64
N PHE A 122 21.36 -0.64 -10.80
CA PHE A 122 21.50 -1.36 -12.06
C PHE A 122 22.98 -1.61 -12.42
N GLU A 123 23.86 -0.61 -12.28
CA GLU A 123 25.30 -0.70 -12.50
C GLU A 123 25.98 -1.68 -11.52
N LYS A 124 25.39 -1.88 -10.33
CA LYS A 124 25.82 -2.89 -9.35
C LYS A 124 25.28 -4.30 -9.61
N GLY A 125 24.56 -4.50 -10.70
CA GLY A 125 24.05 -5.80 -11.11
C GLY A 125 22.62 -6.12 -10.65
N VAL A 126 21.93 -5.18 -9.97
CA VAL A 126 20.51 -5.35 -9.64
C VAL A 126 19.67 -5.47 -10.91
N ARG A 127 18.69 -6.35 -10.88
CA ARG A 127 17.71 -6.52 -11.95
C ARG A 127 16.32 -6.29 -11.38
N PHE A 128 15.68 -5.24 -11.88
CA PHE A 128 14.34 -4.85 -11.43
C PHE A 128 13.29 -5.79 -12.02
N SER A 129 12.42 -6.30 -11.17
CA SER A 129 11.32 -7.20 -11.56
C SER A 129 10.25 -6.50 -12.39
N SER A 130 10.16 -5.18 -12.27
CA SER A 130 9.23 -4.33 -13.02
C SER A 130 9.81 -3.75 -14.30
N ALA A 131 11.06 -4.06 -14.66
CA ALA A 131 11.68 -3.51 -15.85
C ALA A 131 10.87 -3.81 -17.12
N ASP A 132 10.56 -2.77 -17.87
CA ASP A 132 9.68 -2.83 -19.04
C ASP A 132 10.12 -1.86 -20.13
N PHE A 133 10.20 -2.35 -21.38
CA PHE A 133 10.56 -1.57 -22.55
C PHE A 133 9.36 -1.16 -23.41
N GLU A 134 8.21 -1.79 -23.23
CA GLU A 134 7.07 -1.75 -24.14
C GLU A 134 5.99 -0.73 -23.73
N THR A 135 5.77 -0.55 -22.44
CA THR A 135 4.70 0.35 -21.95
C THR A 135 5.05 1.82 -22.21
N PRO A 136 4.10 2.68 -22.60
CA PRO A 136 4.35 4.09 -22.84
C PRO A 136 4.96 4.82 -21.62
N LYS A 137 6.11 5.45 -21.84
CA LYS A 137 6.93 6.13 -20.84
C LYS A 137 6.27 7.40 -20.30
N LYS A 138 5.41 7.31 -19.29
CA LYS A 138 4.69 8.52 -18.80
C LYS A 138 4.90 8.87 -17.33
N LYS A 139 5.24 7.91 -16.45
CA LYS A 139 5.24 8.16 -14.99
C LYS A 139 6.34 7.45 -14.22
N TYR A 140 7.11 6.61 -14.86
CA TYR A 140 8.08 5.74 -14.20
C TYR A 140 9.51 6.21 -14.45
N VAL A 141 10.39 5.80 -13.58
CA VAL A 141 11.83 6.03 -13.75
C VAL A 141 12.31 5.29 -14.99
N ILE A 142 13.07 5.98 -15.83
CA ILE A 142 13.66 5.39 -17.03
C ILE A 142 15.15 5.21 -16.78
N LEU A 143 15.62 3.97 -16.87
CA LEU A 143 17.02 3.64 -16.73
C LEU A 143 17.82 4.08 -17.97
N LYS A 144 19.14 4.19 -17.84
CA LYS A 144 20.04 4.57 -18.96
C LYS A 144 19.92 3.66 -20.17
N GLU A 145 19.62 2.35 -19.96
CA GLU A 145 19.42 1.39 -21.05
C GLU A 145 18.04 1.49 -21.70
N GLY A 146 17.14 2.32 -21.17
CA GLY A 146 15.86 2.65 -21.78
C GLY A 146 14.64 1.94 -21.21
N SER A 147 14.77 0.95 -20.31
CA SER A 147 13.65 0.36 -19.62
C SER A 147 13.04 1.33 -18.59
N GLN A 148 11.74 1.22 -18.37
CA GLN A 148 11.11 1.91 -17.27
C GLN A 148 10.95 0.95 -16.07
N VAL A 149 11.04 1.50 -14.86
CA VAL A 149 10.99 0.76 -13.61
C VAL A 149 10.01 1.40 -12.65
N HIS A 150 9.24 0.59 -11.94
CA HIS A 150 8.33 1.08 -10.90
C HIS A 150 9.11 1.58 -9.67
N VAL A 151 8.74 2.73 -9.12
CA VAL A 151 9.45 3.32 -7.97
C VAL A 151 9.47 2.37 -6.77
N SER A 152 8.39 1.65 -6.51
CA SER A 152 8.35 0.67 -5.40
C SER A 152 9.35 -0.49 -5.58
N ASP A 153 9.66 -0.89 -6.81
CA ASP A 153 10.71 -1.87 -7.08
C ASP A 153 12.09 -1.29 -6.75
N ILE A 154 12.31 -0.01 -7.11
CA ILE A 154 13.53 0.71 -6.74
C ILE A 154 13.65 0.82 -5.21
N VAL A 155 12.57 1.15 -4.50
CA VAL A 155 12.53 1.21 -3.03
C VAL A 155 12.87 -0.14 -2.41
N CYS A 156 12.33 -1.24 -2.93
CA CYS A 156 12.61 -2.60 -2.46
C CYS A 156 14.10 -2.94 -2.61
N GLU A 157 14.63 -2.75 -3.80
CA GLU A 157 16.05 -3.05 -4.10
C GLU A 157 17.01 -2.13 -3.33
N TYR A 158 16.65 -0.85 -3.18
CA TYR A 158 17.46 0.09 -2.43
C TYR A 158 17.47 -0.24 -0.93
N GLY A 159 16.32 -0.64 -0.39
CA GLY A 159 16.22 -1.14 1.00
C GLY A 159 17.08 -2.38 1.23
N ALA A 160 17.01 -3.37 0.33
CA ALA A 160 17.87 -4.56 0.39
C ALA A 160 19.37 -4.19 0.31
N TYR A 161 19.73 -3.31 -0.61
CA TYR A 161 21.10 -2.82 -0.77
C TYR A 161 21.61 -2.12 0.49
N LEU A 162 20.86 -1.18 1.05
CA LEU A 162 21.26 -0.42 2.24
C LEU A 162 21.38 -1.32 3.48
N LEU A 163 20.43 -2.25 3.67
CA LEU A 163 20.49 -3.17 4.80
C LEU A 163 21.77 -4.02 4.78
N LYS A 164 22.17 -4.47 3.59
CA LYS A 164 23.41 -5.20 3.40
C LYS A 164 24.66 -4.37 3.72
N GLN A 165 24.57 -3.03 3.61
CA GLN A 165 25.68 -2.13 3.93
C GLN A 165 25.77 -1.80 5.43
N ASN A 166 24.64 -1.58 6.09
CA ASN A 166 24.59 -1.04 7.45
C ASN A 166 24.11 -2.02 8.53
N GLY A 167 23.44 -3.13 8.15
CA GLY A 167 22.92 -4.14 9.06
C GLY A 167 21.82 -3.65 10.01
N ASN A 168 21.28 -2.43 9.80
CA ASN A 168 20.29 -1.82 10.69
C ASN A 168 18.98 -1.49 9.92
N PRO A 169 17.88 -2.24 10.16
CA PRO A 169 16.63 -2.03 9.44
C PRO A 169 16.05 -0.62 9.61
N LEU A 170 16.00 -0.05 10.81
CA LEU A 170 15.41 1.27 11.02
C LEU A 170 16.22 2.38 10.34
N GLU A 171 17.56 2.30 10.36
CA GLU A 171 18.40 3.23 9.62
C GLU A 171 18.25 3.06 8.10
N THR A 172 18.09 1.81 7.64
CA THR A 172 17.77 1.50 6.24
C THR A 172 16.48 2.18 5.81
N LEU A 173 15.42 2.07 6.61
CA LEU A 173 14.14 2.70 6.31
C LEU A 173 14.25 4.23 6.32
N ARG A 174 14.94 4.78 7.30
CA ARG A 174 15.16 6.24 7.38
C ARG A 174 15.88 6.76 6.15
N THR A 175 16.97 6.07 5.75
CA THR A 175 17.73 6.45 4.57
C THR A 175 16.90 6.30 3.30
N THR A 176 16.17 5.19 3.15
CA THR A 176 15.31 4.94 1.98
C THR A 176 14.21 5.98 1.89
N GLY A 177 13.45 6.20 2.98
CA GLY A 177 12.34 7.16 3.00
C GLY A 177 12.77 8.60 2.78
N ASN A 178 13.93 9.01 3.28
CA ASN A 178 14.48 10.34 3.03
C ASN A 178 15.09 10.49 1.62
N SER A 179 15.46 9.38 0.99
CA SER A 179 16.04 9.39 -0.36
C SER A 179 15.00 9.30 -1.45
N ILE A 180 13.90 8.57 -1.21
CA ILE A 180 12.83 8.32 -2.19
C ILE A 180 11.50 8.72 -1.56
N ARG A 181 11.18 10.01 -1.65
CA ARG A 181 9.99 10.60 -1.02
C ARG A 181 8.70 10.41 -1.80
N GLU A 182 8.76 9.93 -3.03
CA GLU A 182 7.56 9.63 -3.84
C GLU A 182 6.69 8.54 -3.21
N GLU A 183 7.31 7.60 -2.49
CA GLU A 183 6.57 6.57 -1.77
C GLU A 183 6.21 7.09 -0.38
N ALA A 184 4.95 7.42 -0.19
CA ALA A 184 4.46 8.05 1.01
C ALA A 184 4.35 7.08 2.21
N VAL A 185 4.20 5.78 1.95
CA VAL A 185 4.30 4.71 2.94
C VAL A 185 4.80 3.43 2.30
N SER A 186 5.74 2.78 2.98
CA SER A 186 6.34 1.50 2.56
C SER A 186 6.46 0.57 3.75
N MET A 187 6.03 -0.68 3.57
CA MET A 187 6.22 -1.74 4.56
C MET A 187 7.19 -2.78 4.00
N PHE A 188 8.18 -3.14 4.82
CA PHE A 188 9.25 -4.07 4.47
C PHE A 188 9.23 -5.29 5.36
N ILE A 189 9.56 -6.45 4.79
CA ILE A 189 10.00 -7.64 5.49
C ILE A 189 11.41 -7.94 5.00
N PHE A 190 12.35 -8.10 5.93
CA PHE A 190 13.72 -8.50 5.64
C PHE A 190 13.93 -9.94 6.08
N ARG A 191 14.50 -10.76 5.21
CA ARG A 191 14.75 -12.18 5.44
C ARG A 191 15.52 -12.44 6.73
N ASP A 192 16.51 -11.61 7.01
CA ASP A 192 17.43 -11.80 8.14
C ASP A 192 16.84 -11.28 9.47
N PHE A 193 15.61 -10.74 9.46
CA PHE A 193 14.88 -10.22 10.60
C PHE A 193 13.45 -10.81 10.64
N PRO A 194 13.31 -12.12 10.87
CA PRO A 194 12.00 -12.78 10.87
C PRO A 194 11.11 -12.27 12.01
N GLY A 195 9.78 -12.22 11.77
CA GLY A 195 8.82 -11.76 12.77
C GLY A 195 8.74 -10.25 12.94
N HIS A 196 9.38 -9.49 12.05
CA HIS A 196 9.33 -8.03 12.04
C HIS A 196 8.70 -7.50 10.76
N ILE A 197 7.87 -6.46 10.89
CA ILE A 197 7.43 -5.60 9.80
C ILE A 197 7.97 -4.22 10.06
N TYR A 198 8.82 -3.77 9.16
CA TYR A 198 9.38 -2.43 9.19
C TYR A 198 8.55 -1.51 8.32
N ASN A 199 8.17 -0.34 8.85
CA ASN A 199 7.35 0.61 8.12
C ASN A 199 8.05 1.98 8.06
N SER A 200 8.10 2.57 6.88
CA SER A 200 8.47 3.95 6.64
C SER A 200 7.22 4.72 6.24
N ASN A 201 6.78 5.63 7.08
CA ASN A 201 5.55 6.38 6.90
C ASN A 201 5.84 7.88 6.85
N MET A 202 5.66 8.48 5.68
CA MET A 202 5.78 9.93 5.55
C MET A 202 4.50 10.63 5.99
N ASN A 203 3.37 10.31 5.38
CA ASN A 203 2.12 11.02 5.58
C ASN A 203 0.86 10.18 5.28
N GLN A 204 0.96 8.86 5.26
CA GLN A 204 -0.18 7.97 5.04
C GLN A 204 -0.67 7.37 6.36
N ARG A 205 -1.94 6.92 6.35
CA ARG A 205 -2.52 6.22 7.49
C ARG A 205 -2.13 4.75 7.44
N ILE A 206 -1.59 4.25 8.54
CA ILE A 206 -1.41 2.82 8.81
C ILE A 206 -1.94 2.53 10.20
N PHE A 207 -2.88 1.63 10.28
CA PHE A 207 -3.42 1.11 11.54
C PHE A 207 -2.71 -0.17 11.91
N VAL A 208 -2.42 -0.33 13.19
CA VAL A 208 -1.91 -1.55 13.78
C VAL A 208 -2.88 -2.00 14.86
N SER A 209 -3.28 -3.26 14.84
CA SER A 209 -4.06 -3.89 15.90
C SER A 209 -3.28 -5.07 16.47
N PHE A 210 -3.24 -5.15 17.80
CA PHE A 210 -2.65 -6.26 18.53
C PHE A 210 -3.73 -7.13 19.14
N ASP A 211 -3.52 -8.42 19.13
CA ASP A 211 -4.31 -9.41 19.84
C ASP A 211 -3.40 -10.57 20.32
N GLU A 212 -4.01 -11.59 20.92
CA GLU A 212 -3.29 -12.79 21.36
C GLU A 212 -2.53 -13.49 20.23
N ASP A 213 -3.04 -13.38 19.00
CA ASP A 213 -2.45 -13.99 17.80
C ASP A 213 -1.23 -13.19 17.25
N GLY A 214 -1.04 -11.91 17.60
CA GLY A 214 0.04 -11.05 17.13
C GLY A 214 -0.41 -9.70 16.57
N ALA A 215 0.26 -9.19 15.54
CA ALA A 215 0.03 -7.87 14.97
C ALA A 215 -0.59 -7.94 13.57
N LYS A 216 -1.55 -7.06 13.29
CA LYS A 216 -2.16 -6.88 11.96
C LYS A 216 -2.10 -5.40 11.60
N LEU A 217 -1.57 -5.10 10.42
CA LEU A 217 -1.43 -3.73 9.92
C LEU A 217 -2.28 -3.55 8.65
N CYS A 218 -2.80 -2.35 8.45
CA CYS A 218 -3.54 -2.03 7.22
C CYS A 218 -3.60 -0.54 6.94
N SER A 219 -3.77 -0.18 5.68
CA SER A 219 -3.98 1.21 5.25
C SER A 219 -5.41 1.72 5.50
N CYS A 220 -6.36 0.82 5.77
CA CYS A 220 -7.76 1.14 6.07
C CYS A 220 -8.25 0.24 7.21
N ALA A 221 -8.75 0.84 8.29
CA ALA A 221 -9.16 0.13 9.50
C ALA A 221 -10.28 -0.89 9.29
N LEU A 222 -11.04 -0.78 8.20
CA LEU A 222 -12.05 -1.77 7.81
C LEU A 222 -11.48 -3.18 7.62
N ALA A 223 -10.20 -3.31 7.25
CA ALA A 223 -9.53 -4.60 7.13
C ALA A 223 -9.48 -5.37 8.46
N LEU A 224 -9.44 -4.66 9.59
CA LEU A 224 -9.34 -5.24 10.93
C LEU A 224 -10.69 -5.80 11.42
N GLY A 225 -11.82 -5.40 10.82
CA GLY A 225 -13.16 -5.79 11.29
C GLY A 225 -13.38 -5.36 12.74
N ASP A 226 -13.88 -6.26 13.60
CA ASP A 226 -14.15 -5.96 15.01
C ASP A 226 -12.88 -5.64 15.82
N ARG A 227 -11.71 -6.09 15.37
CA ARG A 227 -10.39 -5.82 15.98
C ARG A 227 -9.97 -4.35 15.87
N ARG A 228 -10.66 -3.55 15.06
CA ARG A 228 -10.43 -2.10 14.93
C ARG A 228 -10.41 -1.37 16.28
N LYS A 229 -11.21 -1.81 17.24
CA LYS A 229 -11.32 -1.20 18.58
C LYS A 229 -9.99 -1.20 19.34
N ASN A 230 -9.11 -2.13 19.04
CA ASN A 230 -7.78 -2.25 19.63
C ASN A 230 -6.68 -1.71 18.72
N GLY A 231 -7.05 -0.99 17.66
CA GLY A 231 -6.12 -0.45 16.69
C GLY A 231 -5.57 0.90 17.12
N VAL A 232 -4.29 1.11 16.83
CA VAL A 232 -3.60 2.40 16.92
C VAL A 232 -3.13 2.81 15.54
N GLU A 233 -3.09 4.12 15.28
CA GLU A 233 -2.55 4.65 14.03
C GLU A 233 -1.07 4.97 14.21
N LEU A 234 -0.24 4.52 13.27
CA LEU A 234 1.18 4.88 13.24
C LEU A 234 1.33 6.37 12.94
N LEU A 235 2.22 7.02 13.65
CA LEU A 235 2.46 8.44 13.44
C LEU A 235 3.01 8.71 12.03
N PRO A 236 2.59 9.81 11.40
CA PRO A 236 3.24 10.30 10.19
C PRO A 236 4.69 10.73 10.49
N ASN A 237 5.50 10.86 9.45
CA ASN A 237 6.92 11.20 9.52
C ASN A 237 7.70 10.27 10.49
N SER A 238 7.42 8.97 10.41
CA SER A 238 8.05 7.96 11.27
C SER A 238 8.60 6.77 10.49
N VAL A 239 9.60 6.13 11.08
CA VAL A 239 9.96 4.75 10.80
C VAL A 239 9.59 3.90 11.99
N SER A 240 9.08 2.70 11.77
CA SER A 240 8.68 1.82 12.85
C SER A 240 9.10 0.38 12.62
N ASP A 241 9.37 -0.30 13.71
CA ASP A 241 9.56 -1.74 13.80
C ASP A 241 8.36 -2.31 14.57
N VAL A 242 7.57 -3.12 13.90
CA VAL A 242 6.39 -3.78 14.46
C VAL A 242 6.68 -5.27 14.59
N THR A 243 6.47 -5.78 15.79
CA THR A 243 6.54 -7.22 16.10
C THR A 243 5.18 -7.71 16.58
N ALA A 244 5.05 -8.98 16.87
CA ALA A 244 3.85 -9.53 17.52
C ALA A 244 3.58 -8.93 18.91
N ASP A 245 4.59 -8.32 19.56
CA ASP A 245 4.55 -7.86 20.95
C ASP A 245 4.44 -6.35 21.11
N GLY A 246 4.70 -5.58 20.05
CA GLY A 246 4.64 -4.13 20.15
C GLY A 246 5.25 -3.39 18.98
N ILE A 247 5.38 -2.07 19.17
CA ILE A 247 5.88 -1.13 18.18
C ILE A 247 7.03 -0.31 18.78
N ARG A 248 8.13 -0.23 18.05
CA ARG A 248 9.15 0.79 18.24
C ARG A 248 9.07 1.80 17.11
N MET A 249 9.00 3.09 17.42
CA MET A 249 8.95 4.16 16.43
C MET A 249 10.08 5.18 16.65
N GLU A 250 10.56 5.72 15.53
CA GLU A 250 11.54 6.80 15.47
C GLU A 250 11.14 7.80 14.39
N THR A 251 11.65 9.02 14.46
CA THR A 251 11.38 10.04 13.44
C THR A 251 12.03 9.65 12.11
N LEU A 252 11.29 9.77 11.02
CA LEU A 252 11.78 9.56 9.66
C LEU A 252 12.68 10.71 9.22
N SER A 253 12.18 11.95 9.30
CA SER A 253 12.86 13.16 8.87
C SER A 253 12.67 14.28 9.88
N HIS A 254 13.66 15.20 9.99
CA HIS A 254 13.52 16.41 10.77
C HIS A 254 12.62 17.46 10.09
N ASP A 255 12.42 17.35 8.78
CA ASP A 255 11.50 18.18 8.03
C ASP A 255 10.08 17.61 8.16
N LEU A 256 9.19 18.38 8.76
CA LEU A 256 7.77 18.03 8.77
C LEU A 256 7.22 18.18 7.35
N HIS A 257 6.92 17.05 6.73
CA HIS A 257 6.17 17.06 5.48
C HIS A 257 4.71 17.42 5.77
N PRO A 258 4.03 18.15 4.87
CA PRO A 258 2.64 18.52 5.09
C PRO A 258 1.78 17.25 5.24
N TYR A 259 1.50 16.93 6.49
CA TYR A 259 0.42 16.02 6.82
C TYR A 259 -0.87 16.82 6.64
N GLY A 260 -1.67 16.39 5.69
CA GLY A 260 -2.82 17.18 5.29
C GLY A 260 -3.78 17.40 6.43
N PHE A 261 -3.92 18.65 6.85
CA PHE A 261 -5.05 19.07 7.67
C PHE A 261 -6.33 18.83 6.86
N ILE A 262 -7.25 18.03 7.41
CA ILE A 262 -8.55 17.79 6.78
C ILE A 262 -9.46 18.97 7.11
N PRO A 263 -9.84 19.78 6.11
CA PRO A 263 -10.77 20.87 6.34
C PRO A 263 -12.09 20.35 6.90
N SER A 264 -12.62 21.01 7.94
CA SER A 264 -13.85 20.62 8.65
C SER A 264 -15.10 20.57 7.76
N ASN A 265 -15.08 21.25 6.61
CA ASN A 265 -16.20 21.27 5.66
C ASN A 265 -16.23 20.07 4.71
N LEU A 266 -15.20 19.24 4.66
CA LEU A 266 -15.15 18.09 3.74
C LEU A 266 -16.20 17.04 4.04
N GLU A 267 -16.47 16.76 5.32
CA GLU A 267 -17.53 15.82 5.71
C GLU A 267 -18.90 16.33 5.25
N ALA A 268 -19.18 17.60 5.44
CA ALA A 268 -20.41 18.22 4.97
C ALA A 268 -20.54 18.19 3.45
N ALA A 269 -19.44 18.43 2.72
CA ALA A 269 -19.41 18.33 1.26
C ALA A 269 -19.67 16.90 0.77
N PHE A 270 -19.09 15.90 1.44
CA PHE A 270 -19.34 14.49 1.15
C PHE A 270 -20.83 14.14 1.32
N ILE A 271 -21.42 14.50 2.46
CA ILE A 271 -22.85 14.24 2.74
C ILE A 271 -23.75 14.98 1.75
N ALA A 272 -23.43 16.25 1.41
CA ALA A 272 -24.19 17.02 0.43
C ALA A 272 -24.13 16.40 -0.98
N TRP A 273 -22.99 15.87 -1.37
CA TRP A 273 -22.84 15.12 -2.63
C TRP A 273 -23.68 13.85 -2.62
N MET A 274 -23.63 13.04 -1.55
CA MET A 274 -24.38 11.80 -1.44
C MET A 274 -25.90 12.02 -1.51
N LYS A 275 -26.42 13.13 -0.95
CA LYS A 275 -27.84 13.49 -1.06
C LYS A 275 -28.27 13.75 -2.50
N LYS A 276 -27.39 14.26 -3.36
CA LYS A 276 -27.65 14.51 -4.77
C LYS A 276 -27.38 13.30 -5.65
N ASN A 277 -26.52 12.40 -5.18
CA ASN A 277 -26.05 11.22 -5.91
C ASN A 277 -26.17 10.02 -4.99
N PRO A 278 -27.39 9.49 -4.75
CA PRO A 278 -27.65 8.48 -3.72
C PRO A 278 -26.96 7.14 -3.96
N GLN A 279 -26.42 6.92 -5.16
CA GLN A 279 -25.55 5.81 -5.51
C GLN A 279 -24.35 6.35 -6.28
N THR A 280 -23.16 6.24 -5.73
CA THR A 280 -21.95 6.74 -6.37
C THR A 280 -20.76 5.82 -6.08
N ARG A 281 -19.83 5.71 -7.01
CA ARG A 281 -18.56 5.05 -6.72
C ARG A 281 -17.78 5.89 -5.71
N LEU A 282 -17.09 5.24 -4.79
CA LEU A 282 -16.27 5.96 -3.82
C LEU A 282 -15.22 6.86 -4.49
N ALA A 283 -14.67 6.42 -5.60
CA ALA A 283 -13.76 7.22 -6.41
C ALA A 283 -14.40 8.51 -6.96
N ASP A 284 -15.68 8.45 -7.38
CA ASP A 284 -16.39 9.61 -7.90
C ASP A 284 -16.68 10.65 -6.82
N VAL A 285 -16.98 10.21 -5.59
CA VAL A 285 -17.11 11.12 -4.44
C VAL A 285 -15.87 11.99 -4.33
N PHE A 286 -14.73 11.38 -4.52
CA PHE A 286 -13.45 12.05 -4.46
C PHE A 286 -13.26 13.10 -5.53
N ASP A 287 -13.45 12.69 -6.75
CA ASP A 287 -13.16 13.53 -7.90
C ASP A 287 -14.14 14.71 -8.03
N TYR A 288 -15.36 14.52 -7.55
CA TYR A 288 -16.45 15.50 -7.77
C TYR A 288 -16.90 16.20 -6.49
N ALA A 289 -17.00 15.52 -5.36
CA ALA A 289 -17.49 16.12 -4.12
C ALA A 289 -16.43 16.94 -3.40
N LEU A 290 -15.19 16.47 -3.40
CA LEU A 290 -14.14 17.03 -2.58
C LEU A 290 -13.14 17.89 -3.36
N LYS A 291 -13.22 17.87 -4.69
CA LYS A 291 -12.36 18.68 -5.55
C LYS A 291 -12.53 20.17 -5.24
N GLY A 292 -11.42 20.82 -4.94
CA GLY A 292 -11.39 22.27 -4.62
C GLY A 292 -11.69 22.62 -3.15
N HIS A 293 -12.02 21.64 -2.31
CA HIS A 293 -12.25 21.87 -0.87
C HIS A 293 -10.99 21.71 -0.03
N TYR A 294 -9.87 21.31 -0.61
CA TYR A 294 -8.59 21.15 0.08
C TYR A 294 -7.44 21.61 -0.82
N PRO A 295 -6.33 22.01 -0.22
CA PRO A 295 -5.13 22.41 -0.96
C PRO A 295 -4.61 21.24 -1.84
N PRO A 296 -4.05 21.54 -3.02
CA PRO A 296 -3.54 20.51 -3.93
C PRO A 296 -2.36 19.70 -3.35
N GLU A 297 -1.70 20.24 -2.34
CA GLU A 297 -0.58 19.60 -1.63
C GLU A 297 -1.05 18.51 -0.66
N ILE A 298 -2.33 18.49 -0.28
CA ILE A 298 -2.87 17.44 0.56
C ILE A 298 -3.11 16.19 -0.29
N LEU A 299 -2.61 15.06 0.20
CA LEU A 299 -2.92 13.76 -0.38
C LEU A 299 -4.40 13.51 -0.37
N ARG A 300 -4.96 13.50 -1.56
CA ARG A 300 -6.40 13.36 -1.81
C ARG A 300 -7.05 12.20 -1.08
N SER A 301 -6.29 11.16 -0.83
CA SER A 301 -6.77 9.90 -0.31
C SER A 301 -6.92 9.89 1.21
N LEU A 302 -6.16 10.70 1.96
CA LEU A 302 -6.24 10.74 3.42
C LEU A 302 -7.62 11.19 3.91
N PRO A 303 -8.14 12.36 3.48
CA PRO A 303 -9.43 12.86 3.94
C PRO A 303 -10.58 11.89 3.64
N ILE A 304 -10.51 11.19 2.53
CA ILE A 304 -11.63 10.32 2.15
C ILE A 304 -11.71 9.07 2.99
N TYR A 305 -10.60 8.41 3.23
CA TYR A 305 -10.64 7.23 4.08
C TYR A 305 -11.15 7.58 5.46
N GLU A 306 -10.70 8.71 6.00
CA GLU A 306 -11.12 9.14 7.32
C GLU A 306 -12.61 9.49 7.37
N ILE A 307 -13.07 10.33 6.43
CA ILE A 307 -14.49 10.71 6.35
C ILE A 307 -15.35 9.49 6.02
N PHE A 308 -14.95 8.69 5.03
CA PHE A 308 -15.70 7.51 4.63
C PHE A 308 -15.79 6.48 5.76
N GLU A 309 -14.69 6.16 6.43
CA GLU A 309 -14.68 5.24 7.56
C GLU A 309 -15.61 5.72 8.68
N LYS A 310 -15.50 7.02 9.03
CA LYS A 310 -16.37 7.63 10.04
C LYS A 310 -17.84 7.48 9.65
N LEU A 311 -18.24 7.92 8.47
CA LEU A 311 -19.62 7.88 8.00
C LEU A 311 -20.15 6.44 7.88
N TYR A 312 -19.29 5.49 7.49
CA TYR A 312 -19.66 4.07 7.43
C TYR A 312 -19.94 3.49 8.81
N TYR A 313 -19.06 3.79 9.79
CA TYR A 313 -19.24 3.29 11.16
C TYR A 313 -20.37 4.00 11.92
N ASP A 314 -20.63 5.26 11.62
CA ASP A 314 -21.76 6.02 12.15
C ASP A 314 -23.10 5.59 11.50
N GLY A 315 -23.05 4.68 10.50
CA GLY A 315 -24.23 4.21 9.77
C GLY A 315 -24.85 5.23 8.83
N VAL A 316 -24.16 6.33 8.56
CA VAL A 316 -24.61 7.40 7.65
C VAL A 316 -24.53 6.95 6.19
N VAL A 317 -23.54 6.14 5.86
CA VAL A 317 -23.39 5.53 4.53
C VAL A 317 -23.38 4.00 4.63
N ARG A 318 -23.84 3.36 3.56
CA ARG A 318 -23.74 1.92 3.32
C ARG A 318 -22.94 1.67 2.07
N VAL A 319 -22.42 0.47 1.92
CA VAL A 319 -21.67 0.07 0.72
C VAL A 319 -22.21 -1.20 0.10
N LYS A 320 -22.16 -1.25 -1.22
CA LYS A 320 -22.31 -2.46 -2.00
C LYS A 320 -21.04 -2.61 -2.85
N ARG A 321 -20.54 -3.82 -2.97
CA ARG A 321 -19.44 -4.13 -3.89
C ARG A 321 -20.01 -4.55 -5.22
N GLU A 322 -19.52 -3.94 -6.29
CA GLU A 322 -19.80 -4.37 -7.65
C GLU A 322 -18.57 -5.07 -8.22
N PHE A 323 -18.79 -6.30 -8.64
CA PHE A 323 -17.76 -7.17 -9.18
C PHE A 323 -17.77 -7.16 -10.70
N ASP A 324 -16.64 -7.50 -11.30
CA ASP A 324 -16.48 -7.69 -12.73
C ASP A 324 -16.92 -6.46 -13.57
N ARG A 325 -16.67 -5.27 -13.04
CA ARG A 325 -16.89 -4.02 -13.79
C ARG A 325 -15.80 -3.85 -14.85
N PRO A 326 -16.10 -3.25 -16.00
CA PRO A 326 -15.09 -2.90 -16.99
C PRO A 326 -13.98 -2.04 -16.36
N GLY A 327 -12.74 -2.44 -16.50
CA GLY A 327 -11.55 -1.76 -16.01
C GLY A 327 -10.60 -1.38 -17.12
N MET A 328 -9.49 -0.74 -16.78
CA MET A 328 -8.42 -0.36 -17.71
C MET A 328 -7.20 -1.29 -17.59
N ASP A 329 -7.37 -2.46 -17.00
CA ASP A 329 -6.34 -3.48 -16.83
C ASP A 329 -6.38 -4.51 -17.98
N GLU A 330 -5.41 -5.43 -17.97
CA GLU A 330 -5.29 -6.50 -18.96
C GLU A 330 -6.52 -7.43 -19.02
N ASN A 331 -7.22 -7.63 -17.90
CA ASN A 331 -8.42 -8.47 -17.83
C ASN A 331 -9.70 -7.69 -18.16
N GLY A 332 -9.63 -6.35 -18.15
CA GLY A 332 -10.80 -5.50 -18.36
C GLY A 332 -11.86 -5.58 -17.27
N SER A 333 -11.55 -6.17 -16.12
CA SER A 333 -12.50 -6.35 -15.00
C SER A 333 -11.90 -5.95 -13.66
N VAL A 334 -12.65 -5.14 -12.93
CA VAL A 334 -12.28 -4.64 -11.60
C VAL A 334 -13.43 -4.77 -10.61
N MET A 335 -13.14 -4.60 -9.34
CA MET A 335 -14.14 -4.48 -8.29
C MET A 335 -14.18 -3.04 -7.80
N ASP A 336 -15.41 -2.50 -7.67
CA ASP A 336 -15.66 -1.16 -7.14
C ASP A 336 -16.59 -1.19 -5.92
N TRP A 337 -16.45 -0.19 -5.07
CA TRP A 337 -17.40 0.07 -4.00
C TRP A 337 -18.38 1.17 -4.41
N ILE A 338 -19.66 0.83 -4.32
CA ILE A 338 -20.76 1.77 -4.49
C ILE A 338 -21.24 2.20 -3.11
N VAL A 339 -21.21 3.49 -2.88
CA VAL A 339 -21.61 4.11 -1.61
C VAL A 339 -23.05 4.60 -1.72
N TYR A 340 -23.83 4.33 -0.67
CA TYR A 340 -25.22 4.75 -0.56
C TYR A 340 -25.40 5.61 0.69
N SER A 341 -26.26 6.63 0.61
CA SER A 341 -26.74 7.28 1.82
C SER A 341 -27.70 6.34 2.58
N ALA A 342 -27.49 6.18 3.88
CA ALA A 342 -28.36 5.36 4.72
C ALA A 342 -29.72 6.01 5.00
N SER A 343 -29.88 7.27 4.65
CA SER A 343 -31.12 8.05 4.83
C SER A 343 -31.99 8.09 3.57
N CYS A 344 -31.76 7.25 2.58
CA CYS A 344 -32.61 7.09 1.39
C CYS A 344 -33.41 5.80 1.46
#